data_2f4a615ca41a0cdd0173e0fc30efa638
#
_entry.id   2f4a615ca41a0cdd0173e0fc30efa638
#
_cell.length_a   1.000
_cell.length_b   1.000
_cell.length_c   1.000
_cell.angle_alpha   90.00
_cell.angle_beta   90.00
_cell.angle_gamma   90.00
#
_symmetry.space_group_name_H-M   'P 1'
#
loop_
_entity.id
_entity.type
_entity.pdbx_description
1 polymer ?
#
loop_
_entity_poly.entity_id
_entity_poly.type
_entity_poly.pdbx_seq_one_letter_code
_entity_poly.pdbx_strand_id
1 'polypeptide(L)'
;NGRAAAAINERKQKGDFLCVICGRLNKPLADAVGRDVMPVEYGIGYTGTFSNYRVFESYSHMHMVWAAQGGFDPDGKFYDVAIPNYFDSGDYPSSTEKGDYFLYLGRLMKRKGVAVAVETCKRLGAKLILAGQGVKEVKGNRIECVAGEVFEGDHLEYVGCVVGQQKADLLRNARAVFTPTFYVEPFGGVAVEAQMAGTPVISTDFGAFTETVEHGKTGFRCHTLDQFVWAAKHVGDLDPWYIRQRAIANYSLGRVRWMYQEYFEMLHDLWGQGWYELHDDRTNLNWLCRY
;
A
#
# COMPACT_ATOMS: atom_id res chain seq x y z
N ASN A 1 25.59 -10.28 -6.04
CA ASN A 1 25.10 -9.91 -7.40
C ASN A 1 25.78 -10.74 -8.51
N GLY A 2 27.07 -11.13 -8.42
CA GLY A 2 27.77 -11.85 -9.50
C GLY A 2 27.16 -13.22 -9.85
N ARG A 3 26.81 -14.03 -8.85
CA ARG A 3 26.15 -15.34 -9.09
C ARG A 3 24.77 -15.19 -9.75
N ALA A 4 24.01 -14.18 -9.33
CA ALA A 4 22.70 -13.91 -9.93
C ALA A 4 22.83 -13.43 -11.39
N ALA A 5 23.77 -12.52 -11.67
CA ALA A 5 24.04 -12.08 -13.03
C ALA A 5 24.48 -13.23 -13.96
N ALA A 6 25.33 -14.13 -13.50
CA ALA A 6 25.75 -15.32 -14.26
C ALA A 6 24.53 -16.21 -14.60
N ALA A 7 23.69 -16.52 -13.61
CA ALA A 7 22.51 -17.35 -13.81
C ALA A 7 21.45 -16.71 -14.74
N ILE A 8 21.35 -15.38 -14.73
CA ILE A 8 20.48 -14.65 -15.67
C ILE A 8 21.08 -14.69 -17.08
N ASN A 9 22.38 -14.42 -17.22
CA ASN A 9 23.05 -14.40 -18.51
C ASN A 9 23.04 -15.75 -19.23
N GLU A 10 22.98 -16.87 -18.50
CA GLU A 10 22.81 -18.22 -19.06
C GLU A 10 21.40 -18.46 -19.65
N ARG A 11 20.38 -17.72 -19.22
CA ARG A 11 18.98 -17.98 -19.54
C ARG A 11 18.33 -16.90 -20.36
N LYS A 12 18.83 -15.66 -20.28
CA LYS A 12 18.23 -14.51 -20.96
C LYS A 12 18.26 -14.65 -22.46
N GLN A 13 17.26 -14.08 -23.11
CA GLN A 13 17.18 -13.88 -24.54
C GLN A 13 17.14 -12.40 -24.86
N LYS A 14 17.50 -12.03 -26.08
CA LYS A 14 17.36 -10.64 -26.54
C LYS A 14 15.88 -10.24 -26.52
N GLY A 15 15.57 -9.13 -25.88
CA GLY A 15 14.20 -8.63 -25.74
C GLY A 15 13.48 -9.05 -24.45
N ASP A 16 14.14 -9.82 -23.58
CA ASP A 16 13.60 -10.14 -22.27
C ASP A 16 13.54 -8.91 -21.36
N PHE A 17 12.64 -8.96 -20.38
CA PHE A 17 12.57 -7.98 -19.32
C PHE A 17 13.31 -8.46 -18.07
N LEU A 18 14.15 -7.59 -17.51
CA LEU A 18 14.77 -7.80 -16.21
C LEU A 18 13.94 -7.06 -15.13
N CYS A 19 13.03 -7.79 -14.49
CA CYS A 19 12.18 -7.22 -13.43
C CYS A 19 13.00 -7.05 -12.13
N VAL A 20 13.11 -5.82 -11.65
CA VAL A 20 13.97 -5.42 -10.52
C VAL A 20 13.15 -4.75 -9.42
N ILE A 21 13.46 -5.07 -8.17
CA ILE A 21 12.98 -4.37 -6.97
C ILE A 21 14.17 -3.80 -6.18
N CYS A 22 13.89 -2.99 -5.15
CA CYS A 22 14.90 -2.39 -4.27
C CYS A 22 15.88 -1.40 -4.94
N GLY A 23 15.55 -0.91 -6.12
CA GLY A 23 16.20 0.24 -6.74
C GLY A 23 17.71 0.11 -6.93
N ARG A 24 18.42 1.17 -6.59
CA ARG A 24 19.88 1.29 -6.78
C ARG A 24 20.71 0.17 -6.15
N LEU A 25 20.19 -0.55 -5.16
CA LEU A 25 20.86 -1.73 -4.59
C LEU A 25 21.06 -2.84 -5.64
N ASN A 26 20.14 -2.94 -6.59
CA ASN A 26 20.17 -3.93 -7.67
C ASN A 26 20.67 -3.38 -9.02
N LYS A 27 21.04 -2.09 -9.08
CA LYS A 27 21.66 -1.51 -10.29
C LYS A 27 22.90 -2.26 -10.75
N PRO A 28 23.85 -2.66 -9.85
CA PRO A 28 25.02 -3.44 -10.27
C PRO A 28 24.66 -4.81 -10.88
N LEU A 29 23.53 -5.40 -10.50
CA LEU A 29 23.02 -6.61 -11.15
C LEU A 29 22.54 -6.31 -12.57
N ALA A 30 21.73 -5.27 -12.75
CA ALA A 30 21.24 -4.88 -14.07
C ALA A 30 22.38 -4.51 -15.02
N ASP A 31 23.40 -3.77 -14.53
CA ASP A 31 24.59 -3.41 -15.32
C ASP A 31 25.38 -4.66 -15.74
N ALA A 32 25.48 -5.68 -14.87
CA ALA A 32 26.20 -6.94 -15.16
C ALA A 32 25.44 -7.88 -16.12
N VAL A 33 24.12 -7.77 -16.18
CA VAL A 33 23.28 -8.51 -17.15
C VAL A 33 23.41 -7.91 -18.56
N GLY A 34 23.63 -6.58 -18.66
CA GLY A 34 23.90 -5.92 -19.91
C GLY A 34 22.64 -5.40 -20.62
N ARG A 35 22.82 -4.95 -21.88
CA ARG A 35 21.81 -4.19 -22.62
C ARG A 35 20.86 -5.01 -23.49
N ASP A 36 21.01 -6.33 -23.48
CA ASP A 36 20.16 -7.23 -24.28
C ASP A 36 18.77 -7.41 -23.68
N VAL A 37 18.60 -6.97 -22.44
CA VAL A 37 17.34 -7.01 -21.70
C VAL A 37 16.94 -5.61 -21.27
N MET A 38 15.64 -5.39 -21.11
CA MET A 38 15.09 -4.11 -20.62
C MET A 38 14.89 -4.17 -19.11
N PRO A 39 15.64 -3.39 -18.29
CA PRO A 39 15.44 -3.39 -16.85
C PRO A 39 14.16 -2.61 -16.51
N VAL A 40 13.21 -3.26 -15.85
CA VAL A 40 11.96 -2.68 -15.36
C VAL A 40 11.96 -2.72 -13.83
N GLU A 41 11.93 -1.56 -13.19
CA GLU A 41 11.69 -1.48 -11.73
C GLU A 41 10.19 -1.51 -11.46
N TYR A 42 9.75 -2.42 -10.60
CA TYR A 42 8.33 -2.57 -10.25
C TYR A 42 8.12 -2.61 -8.73
N GLY A 43 6.86 -2.40 -8.29
CA GLY A 43 6.51 -2.33 -6.87
C GLY A 43 7.33 -1.25 -6.15
N ILE A 44 7.44 -0.05 -6.77
CA ILE A 44 8.28 1.02 -6.25
C ILE A 44 7.53 1.73 -5.12
N GLY A 45 7.86 1.36 -3.88
CA GLY A 45 7.52 2.05 -2.64
C GLY A 45 8.75 2.67 -1.96
N TYR A 46 9.80 3.02 -2.73
CA TYR A 46 11.09 3.55 -2.27
C TYR A 46 11.57 4.70 -3.20
N THR A 47 12.59 5.46 -2.78
CA THR A 47 13.03 6.67 -3.51
C THR A 47 14.26 6.45 -4.42
N GLY A 48 15.05 5.42 -4.19
CA GLY A 48 16.34 5.22 -4.88
C GLY A 48 16.22 4.45 -6.21
N THR A 49 15.47 4.95 -7.20
CA THR A 49 15.30 4.29 -8.50
C THR A 49 16.45 4.58 -9.47
N PHE A 50 16.64 3.74 -10.49
CA PHE A 50 17.67 3.89 -11.53
C PHE A 50 17.16 3.64 -12.96
N SER A 51 16.13 2.80 -13.15
CA SER A 51 15.63 2.46 -14.49
C SER A 51 14.88 3.62 -15.15
N ASN A 52 14.73 3.54 -16.47
CA ASN A 52 13.84 4.40 -17.24
C ASN A 52 12.41 3.87 -17.29
N TYR A 53 12.21 2.60 -16.97
CA TYR A 53 10.93 1.91 -16.99
C TYR A 53 10.55 1.58 -15.56
N ARG A 54 9.57 2.31 -15.00
CA ARG A 54 9.28 2.30 -13.57
C ARG A 54 7.80 2.13 -13.31
N VAL A 55 7.47 1.20 -12.43
CA VAL A 55 6.10 0.94 -11.96
C VAL A 55 6.03 1.29 -10.48
N PHE A 56 5.31 2.35 -10.17
CA PHE A 56 5.08 2.86 -8.81
C PHE A 56 3.82 2.28 -8.21
N GLU A 57 3.77 2.18 -6.88
CA GLU A 57 2.62 1.65 -6.15
C GLU A 57 1.43 2.63 -6.13
N SER A 58 1.68 3.94 -6.33
CA SER A 58 0.67 5.01 -6.40
C SER A 58 1.18 6.22 -7.15
N TYR A 59 0.29 7.08 -7.61
CA TYR A 59 0.63 8.38 -8.20
C TYR A 59 1.29 9.30 -7.18
N SER A 60 0.78 9.33 -5.95
CA SER A 60 1.38 10.12 -4.86
C SER A 60 2.84 9.76 -4.64
N HIS A 61 3.17 8.47 -4.62
CA HIS A 61 4.55 8.02 -4.47
C HIS A 61 5.41 8.32 -5.70
N MET A 62 4.85 8.17 -6.89
CA MET A 62 5.52 8.52 -8.15
C MET A 62 5.95 9.98 -8.15
N HIS A 63 5.03 10.90 -7.85
CA HIS A 63 5.32 12.33 -7.79
C HIS A 63 6.33 12.69 -6.69
N MET A 64 6.24 12.03 -5.52
CA MET A 64 7.22 12.19 -4.46
C MET A 64 8.63 11.76 -4.91
N VAL A 65 8.75 10.65 -5.65
CA VAL A 65 10.04 10.18 -6.16
C VAL A 65 10.59 11.14 -7.21
N TRP A 66 9.75 11.69 -8.09
CA TRP A 66 10.18 12.73 -9.05
C TRP A 66 10.73 13.95 -8.30
N ALA A 67 9.99 14.47 -7.32
CA ALA A 67 10.44 15.60 -6.51
C ALA A 67 11.76 15.31 -5.77
N ALA A 68 11.92 14.11 -5.23
CA ALA A 68 13.14 13.71 -4.52
C ALA A 68 14.37 13.56 -5.44
N GLN A 69 14.18 13.36 -6.73
CA GLN A 69 15.24 13.16 -7.72
C GLN A 69 15.51 14.39 -8.60
N GLY A 70 14.51 15.23 -8.85
CA GLY A 70 14.55 16.33 -9.81
C GLY A 70 14.81 17.72 -9.21
N GLY A 71 14.83 17.89 -7.90
CA GLY A 71 15.02 19.22 -7.29
C GLY A 71 13.78 20.12 -7.38
N PHE A 72 13.94 21.38 -7.81
CA PHE A 72 12.86 22.38 -7.84
C PHE A 72 11.82 22.13 -8.94
N ASP A 73 12.25 21.64 -10.11
CA ASP A 73 11.38 21.33 -11.24
C ASP A 73 11.53 19.84 -11.57
N PRO A 74 10.75 18.97 -10.90
CA PRO A 74 10.88 17.54 -11.06
C PRO A 74 10.30 17.06 -12.38
N ASP A 75 11.17 16.50 -13.23
CA ASP A 75 10.75 15.80 -14.44
C ASP A 75 10.32 14.37 -14.14
N GLY A 76 9.17 13.96 -14.70
CA GLY A 76 8.79 12.57 -14.83
C GLY A 76 9.53 11.87 -15.95
N LYS A 77 9.42 10.55 -16.00
CA LYS A 77 9.85 9.78 -17.17
C LYS A 77 8.63 9.31 -17.94
N PHE A 78 8.71 9.34 -19.25
CA PHE A 78 7.58 9.05 -20.14
C PHE A 78 6.96 7.67 -19.91
N TYR A 79 7.77 6.68 -19.50
CA TYR A 79 7.33 5.32 -19.27
C TYR A 79 7.04 5.00 -17.80
N ASP A 80 6.94 6.00 -16.95
CA ASP A 80 6.51 5.82 -15.57
C ASP A 80 5.01 5.56 -15.52
N VAL A 81 4.62 4.56 -14.76
CA VAL A 81 3.21 4.21 -14.54
C VAL A 81 2.96 3.94 -13.06
N ALA A 82 1.72 4.14 -12.64
CA ALA A 82 1.25 3.69 -11.34
C ALA A 82 0.43 2.40 -11.52
N ILE A 83 0.93 1.29 -10.99
CA ILE A 83 0.19 0.02 -10.88
C ILE A 83 0.18 -0.35 -9.39
N PRO A 84 -0.98 -0.46 -8.77
CA PRO A 84 -1.09 -0.68 -7.33
C PRO A 84 -0.58 -2.07 -6.93
N ASN A 85 -0.27 -2.23 -5.64
CA ASN A 85 -0.08 -3.55 -5.07
C ASN A 85 -1.39 -4.35 -5.15
N TYR A 86 -1.27 -5.67 -5.15
CA TYR A 86 -2.39 -6.59 -5.36
C TYR A 86 -2.51 -7.61 -4.23
N PHE A 87 -3.75 -8.09 -4.06
CA PHE A 87 -4.11 -9.04 -3.02
C PHE A 87 -4.97 -10.15 -3.60
N ASP A 88 -4.83 -11.35 -3.06
CA ASP A 88 -5.82 -12.40 -3.31
C ASP A 88 -7.04 -12.15 -2.40
N SER A 89 -8.18 -11.90 -3.00
CA SER A 89 -9.42 -11.66 -2.26
C SER A 89 -9.89 -12.88 -1.45
N GLY A 90 -9.39 -14.07 -1.78
CA GLY A 90 -9.65 -15.30 -1.03
C GLY A 90 -8.98 -15.30 0.35
N ASP A 91 -7.86 -14.60 0.51
CA ASP A 91 -7.17 -14.48 1.79
C ASP A 91 -7.89 -13.57 2.81
N TYR A 92 -8.89 -12.81 2.35
CA TYR A 92 -9.61 -11.80 3.16
C TYR A 92 -11.12 -12.09 3.18
N PRO A 93 -11.60 -13.03 4.00
CA PRO A 93 -13.02 -13.24 4.18
C PRO A 93 -13.67 -11.96 4.74
N SER A 94 -14.88 -11.66 4.28
CA SER A 94 -15.62 -10.47 4.70
C SER A 94 -16.74 -10.80 5.68
N SER A 95 -17.17 -9.80 6.46
CA SER A 95 -18.36 -9.85 7.30
C SER A 95 -19.08 -8.51 7.25
N THR A 96 -20.40 -8.55 7.24
CA THR A 96 -21.25 -7.39 7.47
C THR A 96 -21.41 -7.10 8.97
N GLU A 97 -21.27 -8.13 9.81
CA GLU A 97 -21.28 -8.01 11.26
C GLU A 97 -19.88 -7.68 11.75
N LYS A 98 -19.74 -6.61 12.50
CA LYS A 98 -18.47 -6.17 13.08
C LYS A 98 -18.45 -6.41 14.58
N GLY A 99 -17.27 -6.75 15.11
CA GLY A 99 -17.03 -6.85 16.54
C GLY A 99 -16.97 -5.46 17.20
N ASP A 100 -16.73 -5.44 18.51
CA ASP A 100 -16.74 -4.20 19.31
C ASP A 100 -15.33 -3.65 19.55
N TYR A 101 -14.54 -3.52 18.48
CA TYR A 101 -13.21 -2.94 18.57
C TYR A 101 -12.79 -2.22 17.28
N PHE A 102 -11.90 -1.25 17.45
CA PHE A 102 -11.10 -0.69 16.35
C PHE A 102 -9.76 -1.41 16.27
N LEU A 103 -9.17 -1.44 15.09
CA LEU A 103 -7.88 -2.09 14.84
C LEU A 103 -6.84 -1.07 14.36
N TYR A 104 -5.66 -1.11 14.96
CA TYR A 104 -4.45 -0.56 14.38
C TYR A 104 -3.52 -1.72 14.00
N LEU A 105 -3.19 -1.84 12.73
CA LEU A 105 -2.32 -2.89 12.20
C LEU A 105 -1.10 -2.25 11.51
N GLY A 106 0.08 -2.44 12.09
CA GLY A 106 1.32 -1.89 11.54
C GLY A 106 2.42 -1.74 12.57
N ARG A 107 3.56 -1.19 12.17
CA ARG A 107 4.64 -0.90 13.11
C ARG A 107 4.22 0.20 14.10
N LEU A 108 4.38 -0.08 15.39
CA LEU A 108 4.09 0.89 16.45
C LEU A 108 5.25 1.89 16.53
N MET A 109 5.14 2.98 15.79
CA MET A 109 6.14 4.04 15.74
C MET A 109 5.49 5.38 15.37
N LYS A 110 6.09 6.48 15.83
CA LYS A 110 5.54 7.85 15.72
C LYS A 110 5.02 8.17 14.32
N ARG A 111 5.83 7.95 13.27
CA ARG A 111 5.45 8.31 11.89
C ARG A 111 4.28 7.49 11.32
N LYS A 112 3.93 6.35 11.94
CA LYS A 112 2.74 5.55 11.60
C LYS A 112 1.50 6.00 12.36
N GLY A 113 1.62 6.99 13.25
CA GLY A 113 0.50 7.69 13.86
C GLY A 113 -0.28 6.89 14.91
N VAL A 114 0.31 5.84 15.51
CA VAL A 114 -0.37 5.01 16.51
C VAL A 114 -0.98 5.83 17.65
N ALA A 115 -0.34 6.93 18.06
CA ALA A 115 -0.85 7.84 19.08
C ALA A 115 -2.22 8.44 18.74
N VAL A 116 -2.49 8.70 17.46
CA VAL A 116 -3.79 9.22 17.00
C VAL A 116 -4.88 8.18 17.19
N ALA A 117 -4.62 6.92 16.84
CA ALA A 117 -5.57 5.82 17.04
C ALA A 117 -5.87 5.60 18.53
N VAL A 118 -4.83 5.59 19.37
CA VAL A 118 -4.95 5.45 20.83
C VAL A 118 -5.78 6.58 21.42
N GLU A 119 -5.45 7.84 21.11
CA GLU A 119 -6.17 8.99 21.66
C GLU A 119 -7.62 9.06 21.15
N THR A 120 -7.85 8.69 19.88
CA THR A 120 -9.20 8.61 19.31
C THR A 120 -10.07 7.62 20.09
N CYS A 121 -9.58 6.39 20.27
CA CYS A 121 -10.32 5.35 21.00
C CYS A 121 -10.51 5.70 22.47
N LYS A 122 -9.53 6.34 23.11
CA LYS A 122 -9.63 6.85 24.49
C LYS A 122 -10.79 7.85 24.63
N ARG A 123 -10.90 8.83 23.72
CA ARG A 123 -12.00 9.82 23.72
C ARG A 123 -13.37 9.19 23.48
N LEU A 124 -13.40 8.09 22.76
CA LEU A 124 -14.63 7.33 22.49
C LEU A 124 -15.03 6.36 23.59
N GLY A 125 -14.11 6.03 24.50
CA GLY A 125 -14.28 4.91 25.42
C GLY A 125 -14.39 3.56 24.68
N ALA A 126 -13.74 3.43 23.50
CA ALA A 126 -13.85 2.28 22.63
C ALA A 126 -12.57 1.44 22.66
N LYS A 127 -12.70 0.12 22.55
CA LYS A 127 -11.58 -0.82 22.52
C LYS A 127 -10.74 -0.63 21.25
N LEU A 128 -9.41 -0.60 21.43
CA LEU A 128 -8.42 -0.59 20.35
C LEU A 128 -7.51 -1.82 20.47
N ILE A 129 -7.52 -2.65 19.43
CA ILE A 129 -6.53 -3.72 19.27
C ILE A 129 -5.35 -3.16 18.48
N LEU A 130 -4.16 -3.33 19.03
CA LEU A 130 -2.88 -2.98 18.43
C LEU A 130 -2.17 -4.25 17.98
N ALA A 131 -1.83 -4.34 16.68
CA ALA A 131 -1.12 -5.47 16.12
C ALA A 131 0.07 -5.01 15.29
N GLY A 132 1.23 -5.65 15.45
CA GLY A 132 2.42 -5.38 14.65
C GLY A 132 3.70 -5.28 15.46
N GLN A 133 4.79 -4.96 14.78
CA GLN A 133 6.12 -4.82 15.35
C GLN A 133 6.31 -3.47 16.04
N GLY A 134 7.38 -3.35 16.84
CA GLY A 134 7.80 -2.08 17.44
C GLY A 134 7.48 -1.97 18.94
N VAL A 135 6.95 -3.01 19.56
CA VAL A 135 6.76 -3.08 21.02
C VAL A 135 8.00 -3.69 21.66
N LYS A 136 8.49 -3.03 22.71
CA LYS A 136 9.60 -3.47 23.56
C LYS A 136 9.12 -4.31 24.71
N GLU A 137 8.06 -3.85 25.40
CA GLU A 137 7.51 -4.48 26.57
C GLU A 137 6.02 -4.20 26.74
N VAL A 138 5.30 -5.16 27.30
CA VAL A 138 3.89 -5.00 27.74
C VAL A 138 3.79 -5.39 29.20
N LYS A 139 3.24 -4.48 30.02
CA LYS A 139 2.99 -4.70 31.46
C LYS A 139 1.55 -4.31 31.80
N GLY A 140 0.66 -5.30 31.92
CA GLY A 140 -0.76 -5.05 32.11
C GLY A 140 -1.34 -4.24 30.93
N ASN A 141 -1.89 -3.06 31.22
CA ASN A 141 -2.46 -2.12 30.24
C ASN A 141 -1.45 -1.10 29.70
N ARG A 142 -0.16 -1.26 30.02
CA ARG A 142 0.94 -0.38 29.57
C ARG A 142 1.77 -1.05 28.47
N ILE A 143 1.91 -0.37 27.34
CA ILE A 143 2.64 -0.80 26.15
C ILE A 143 3.80 0.17 25.92
N GLU A 144 5.05 -0.30 26.01
CA GLU A 144 6.25 0.47 25.74
C GLU A 144 6.80 0.11 24.35
N CYS A 145 6.95 1.11 23.49
CA CYS A 145 7.47 0.93 22.13
C CYS A 145 8.99 1.04 22.08
N VAL A 146 9.62 0.36 21.12
CA VAL A 146 11.06 0.44 20.85
C VAL A 146 11.48 1.89 20.53
N ALA A 147 10.60 2.67 19.91
CA ALA A 147 10.84 4.07 19.57
C ALA A 147 10.67 5.04 20.76
N GLY A 148 10.41 4.52 21.96
CA GLY A 148 10.30 5.30 23.21
C GLY A 148 8.90 5.82 23.52
N GLU A 149 7.91 5.60 22.67
CA GLU A 149 6.51 5.93 22.96
C GLU A 149 5.94 4.95 23.98
N VAL A 150 5.08 5.45 24.85
CA VAL A 150 4.39 4.66 25.88
C VAL A 150 2.89 4.93 25.78
N PHE A 151 2.10 3.88 25.68
CA PHE A 151 0.66 3.93 25.68
C PHE A 151 0.11 3.17 26.88
N GLU A 152 -0.91 3.71 27.53
CA GLU A 152 -1.50 3.12 28.72
C GLU A 152 -3.02 3.35 28.74
N GLY A 153 -3.77 2.31 29.09
CA GLY A 153 -5.22 2.40 29.22
C GLY A 153 -5.91 1.04 29.05
N ASP A 154 -7.01 0.85 29.78
CA ASP A 154 -7.80 -0.40 29.76
C ASP A 154 -8.52 -0.64 28.42
N HIS A 155 -8.59 0.39 27.56
CA HIS A 155 -9.12 0.29 26.21
C HIS A 155 -8.14 -0.30 25.19
N LEU A 156 -6.89 -0.56 25.59
CA LEU A 156 -5.82 -1.06 24.72
C LEU A 156 -5.61 -2.55 24.90
N GLU A 157 -5.50 -3.27 23.78
CA GLU A 157 -5.05 -4.65 23.74
C GLU A 157 -3.96 -4.81 22.69
N TYR A 158 -2.78 -5.31 23.09
CA TYR A 158 -1.72 -5.64 22.13
C TYR A 158 -1.67 -7.15 21.90
N VAL A 159 -1.78 -7.55 20.63
CA VAL A 159 -1.86 -8.96 20.21
C VAL A 159 -0.61 -9.48 19.51
N GLY A 160 0.44 -8.66 19.44
CA GLY A 160 1.69 -9.05 18.79
C GLY A 160 1.66 -8.88 17.27
N CYS A 161 2.57 -9.60 16.58
CA CYS A 161 2.60 -9.66 15.13
C CYS A 161 1.62 -10.74 14.64
N VAL A 162 0.71 -10.36 13.76
CA VAL A 162 -0.34 -11.25 13.25
C VAL A 162 -0.15 -11.50 11.75
N VAL A 163 -0.39 -12.72 11.30
CA VAL A 163 -0.30 -13.15 9.90
C VAL A 163 -1.41 -14.18 9.58
N GLY A 164 -1.61 -14.44 8.31
CA GLY A 164 -2.57 -15.46 7.85
C GLY A 164 -3.97 -15.26 8.40
N GLN A 165 -4.59 -16.34 8.86
CA GLN A 165 -5.98 -16.34 9.33
C GLN A 165 -6.23 -15.38 10.51
N GLN A 166 -5.29 -15.28 11.46
CA GLN A 166 -5.42 -14.37 12.61
C GLN A 166 -5.51 -12.91 12.14
N LYS A 167 -4.67 -12.50 11.18
CA LYS A 167 -4.75 -11.17 10.57
C LYS A 167 -6.07 -10.95 9.86
N ALA A 168 -6.50 -11.92 9.05
CA ALA A 168 -7.75 -11.86 8.31
C ALA A 168 -8.97 -11.73 9.23
N ASP A 169 -9.01 -12.48 10.34
CA ASP A 169 -10.09 -12.41 11.33
C ASP A 169 -10.13 -11.07 12.06
N LEU A 170 -8.96 -10.52 12.43
CA LEU A 170 -8.89 -9.19 13.03
C LEU A 170 -9.38 -8.11 12.07
N LEU A 171 -8.99 -8.15 10.79
CA LEU A 171 -9.45 -7.21 9.79
C LEU A 171 -10.95 -7.33 9.55
N ARG A 172 -11.46 -8.55 9.37
CA ARG A 172 -12.86 -8.82 9.08
C ARG A 172 -13.81 -8.32 10.16
N ASN A 173 -13.43 -8.50 11.43
CA ASN A 173 -14.30 -8.23 12.59
C ASN A 173 -14.11 -6.81 13.16
N ALA A 174 -13.10 -6.05 12.76
CA ALA A 174 -12.92 -4.68 13.24
C ALA A 174 -14.06 -3.76 12.78
N ARG A 175 -14.47 -2.81 13.65
CA ARG A 175 -15.39 -1.72 13.26
C ARG A 175 -14.78 -0.84 12.19
N ALA A 176 -13.49 -0.53 12.32
CA ALA A 176 -12.68 0.13 11.31
C ALA A 176 -11.19 -0.12 11.60
N VAL A 177 -10.34 0.12 10.59
CA VAL A 177 -8.90 0.07 10.72
C VAL A 177 -8.33 1.48 10.66
N PHE A 178 -7.49 1.84 11.65
CA PHE A 178 -6.77 3.10 11.66
C PHE A 178 -5.45 3.00 10.89
N THR A 179 -5.24 3.95 9.97
CA THR A 179 -3.99 4.15 9.24
C THR A 179 -3.57 5.62 9.25
N PRO A 180 -3.36 6.24 10.44
CA PRO A 180 -3.15 7.68 10.61
C PRO A 180 -1.69 8.09 10.39
N THR A 181 -1.10 7.68 9.30
CA THR A 181 0.32 7.83 8.96
C THR A 181 0.72 9.29 8.72
N PHE A 182 1.86 9.74 9.25
CA PHE A 182 2.39 11.12 9.11
C PHE A 182 3.43 11.28 8.00
N TYR A 183 3.71 10.27 7.21
CA TYR A 183 4.58 10.40 6.03
C TYR A 183 3.80 10.07 4.77
N VAL A 184 4.34 10.42 3.61
CA VAL A 184 3.74 10.04 2.33
C VAL A 184 3.79 8.52 2.20
N GLU A 185 2.68 7.87 2.51
CA GLU A 185 2.56 6.41 2.41
C GLU A 185 2.63 6.02 0.93
N PRO A 186 3.52 5.10 0.53
CA PRO A 186 3.65 4.69 -0.87
C PRO A 186 2.40 4.01 -1.44
N PHE A 187 1.74 3.17 -0.64
CA PHE A 187 0.52 2.48 -1.04
C PHE A 187 -0.50 2.33 0.10
N GLY A 188 -0.03 2.00 1.29
CA GLY A 188 -0.93 1.75 2.42
C GLY A 188 -1.61 0.38 2.36
N GLY A 189 -0.84 -0.69 2.15
CA GLY A 189 -1.38 -2.05 1.97
C GLY A 189 -2.40 -2.47 3.01
N VAL A 190 -2.19 -2.12 4.29
CA VAL A 190 -3.14 -2.43 5.38
C VAL A 190 -4.52 -1.80 5.15
N ALA A 191 -4.59 -0.60 4.55
CA ALA A 191 -5.87 0.02 4.22
C ALA A 191 -6.62 -0.79 3.15
N VAL A 192 -5.92 -1.30 2.15
CA VAL A 192 -6.53 -2.14 1.11
C VAL A 192 -6.89 -3.53 1.63
N GLU A 193 -6.05 -4.14 2.47
CA GLU A 193 -6.36 -5.41 3.16
C GLU A 193 -7.64 -5.30 3.99
N ALA A 194 -7.82 -4.20 4.73
CA ALA A 194 -9.05 -3.92 5.47
C ALA A 194 -10.26 -3.83 4.54
N GLN A 195 -10.13 -3.08 3.45
CA GLN A 195 -11.20 -2.94 2.45
C GLN A 195 -11.51 -4.27 1.75
N MET A 196 -10.52 -5.14 1.48
CA MET A 196 -10.75 -6.50 0.98
C MET A 196 -11.61 -7.32 1.94
N ALA A 197 -11.46 -7.11 3.26
CA ALA A 197 -12.29 -7.73 4.29
C ALA A 197 -13.65 -7.02 4.52
N GLY A 198 -13.99 -6.01 3.72
CA GLY A 198 -15.21 -5.21 3.88
C GLY A 198 -15.17 -4.31 5.12
N THR A 199 -13.99 -3.93 5.57
CA THR A 199 -13.81 -3.10 6.77
C THR A 199 -13.37 -1.69 6.39
N PRO A 200 -14.08 -0.66 6.86
CA PRO A 200 -13.76 0.73 6.57
C PRO A 200 -12.42 1.15 7.17
N VAL A 201 -11.82 2.17 6.55
CA VAL A 201 -10.52 2.72 6.95
C VAL A 201 -10.67 4.14 7.46
N ILE A 202 -9.95 4.49 8.53
CA ILE A 202 -9.81 5.87 8.99
C ILE A 202 -8.34 6.26 8.85
N SER A 203 -8.04 7.13 7.91
CA SER A 203 -6.68 7.50 7.51
C SER A 203 -6.43 9.00 7.62
N THR A 204 -5.18 9.41 7.47
CA THR A 204 -4.83 10.78 7.09
C THR A 204 -5.21 11.05 5.63
N ASP A 205 -5.35 12.33 5.25
CA ASP A 205 -5.76 12.77 3.90
C ASP A 205 -4.56 13.20 3.05
N PHE A 206 -3.56 12.33 2.93
CA PHE A 206 -2.41 12.52 2.05
C PHE A 206 -1.70 11.20 1.72
N GLY A 207 -0.72 11.27 0.81
CA GLY A 207 -0.06 10.08 0.29
C GLY A 207 -1.04 9.19 -0.48
N ALA A 208 -0.75 7.91 -0.55
CA ALA A 208 -1.59 6.96 -1.29
C ALA A 208 -3.01 6.80 -0.73
N PHE A 209 -3.31 7.29 0.48
CA PHE A 209 -4.67 7.24 1.01
C PHE A 209 -5.64 8.11 0.22
N THR A 210 -5.17 9.16 -0.45
CA THR A 210 -6.01 9.96 -1.38
C THR A 210 -6.48 9.16 -2.60
N GLU A 211 -5.81 8.06 -2.90
CA GLU A 211 -6.10 7.15 -4.01
C GLU A 211 -6.80 5.87 -3.53
N THR A 212 -6.38 5.33 -2.37
CA THR A 212 -6.83 4.02 -1.88
C THR A 212 -8.07 4.10 -0.98
N VAL A 213 -8.36 5.26 -0.37
CA VAL A 213 -9.54 5.46 0.49
C VAL A 213 -10.50 6.47 -0.14
N GLU A 214 -11.64 6.01 -0.58
CA GLU A 214 -12.73 6.86 -1.06
C GLU A 214 -13.49 7.45 0.13
N HIS A 215 -13.31 8.78 0.34
CA HIS A 215 -13.86 9.47 1.50
C HIS A 215 -15.39 9.40 1.53
N GLY A 216 -15.93 8.93 2.65
CA GLY A 216 -17.37 8.77 2.85
C GLY A 216 -17.98 7.52 2.22
N LYS A 217 -17.16 6.65 1.58
CA LYS A 217 -17.63 5.39 0.99
C LYS A 217 -16.84 4.16 1.43
N THR A 218 -15.50 4.19 1.34
CA THR A 218 -14.68 3.08 1.83
C THR A 218 -13.97 3.38 3.14
N GLY A 219 -14.13 4.60 3.63
CA GLY A 219 -13.53 5.08 4.85
C GLY A 219 -13.59 6.59 4.94
N PHE A 220 -12.88 7.14 5.91
CA PHE A 220 -12.78 8.59 6.11
C PHE A 220 -11.32 9.01 6.14
N ARG A 221 -11.01 10.08 5.38
CA ARG A 221 -9.70 10.74 5.38
C ARG A 221 -9.78 11.98 6.27
N CYS A 222 -8.87 12.11 7.21
CA CYS A 222 -8.92 13.06 8.31
C CYS A 222 -7.63 13.89 8.41
N HIS A 223 -7.78 15.15 8.85
CA HIS A 223 -6.67 16.08 9.12
C HIS A 223 -6.49 16.40 10.60
N THR A 224 -7.55 16.27 11.40
CA THR A 224 -7.55 16.63 12.82
C THR A 224 -8.03 15.47 13.69
N LEU A 225 -7.62 15.47 14.96
CA LEU A 225 -8.06 14.45 15.90
C LEU A 225 -9.59 14.42 16.06
N ASP A 226 -10.24 15.57 16.02
CA ASP A 226 -11.71 15.64 16.11
C ASP A 226 -12.38 14.99 14.90
N GLN A 227 -11.78 15.12 13.70
CA GLN A 227 -12.25 14.39 12.52
C GLN A 227 -12.05 12.87 12.66
N PHE A 228 -10.94 12.40 13.27
CA PHE A 228 -10.77 10.99 13.58
C PHE A 228 -11.83 10.47 14.54
N VAL A 229 -12.15 11.23 15.59
CA VAL A 229 -13.22 10.90 16.54
C VAL A 229 -14.59 10.89 15.86
N TRP A 230 -14.87 11.88 15.02
CA TRP A 230 -16.11 11.93 14.24
C TRP A 230 -16.22 10.73 13.29
N ALA A 231 -15.18 10.47 12.51
CA ALA A 231 -15.12 9.36 11.57
C ALA A 231 -15.37 8.00 12.27
N ALA A 232 -14.74 7.79 13.41
CA ALA A 232 -14.91 6.54 14.18
C ALA A 232 -16.35 6.34 14.70
N LYS A 233 -17.12 7.42 14.91
CA LYS A 233 -18.55 7.34 15.25
C LYS A 233 -19.43 6.99 14.04
N HIS A 234 -18.98 7.32 12.81
CA HIS A 234 -19.79 7.24 11.58
C HIS A 234 -19.35 6.09 10.65
N VAL A 235 -18.34 5.29 11.01
CA VAL A 235 -17.94 4.13 10.17
C VAL A 235 -19.05 3.10 9.99
N GLY A 236 -20.00 3.04 10.91
CA GLY A 236 -21.16 2.15 10.81
C GLY A 236 -22.16 2.54 9.72
N ASP A 237 -22.07 3.75 9.17
CA ASP A 237 -22.92 4.23 8.08
C ASP A 237 -22.43 3.75 6.69
N LEU A 238 -21.22 3.17 6.64
CA LEU A 238 -20.60 2.72 5.40
C LEU A 238 -20.99 1.27 5.06
N ASP A 239 -21.18 1.00 3.78
CA ASP A 239 -21.58 -0.33 3.29
C ASP A 239 -20.35 -1.26 3.14
N PRO A 240 -20.23 -2.33 3.98
CA PRO A 240 -19.12 -3.28 3.90
C PRO A 240 -19.04 -4.01 2.55
N TRP A 241 -20.18 -4.23 1.89
CA TRP A 241 -20.21 -4.88 0.59
C TRP A 241 -19.61 -3.97 -0.49
N TYR A 242 -20.01 -2.69 -0.54
CA TYR A 242 -19.42 -1.71 -1.44
C TYR A 242 -17.90 -1.58 -1.23
N ILE A 243 -17.46 -1.46 0.03
CA ILE A 243 -16.04 -1.38 0.40
C ILE A 243 -15.27 -2.54 -0.23
N ARG A 244 -15.74 -3.77 -0.04
CA ARG A 244 -15.11 -4.97 -0.58
C ARG A 244 -15.10 -5.00 -2.10
N GLN A 245 -16.24 -4.74 -2.74
CA GLN A 245 -16.34 -4.80 -4.21
C GLN A 245 -15.40 -3.79 -4.87
N ARG A 246 -15.31 -2.60 -4.34
CA ARG A 246 -14.37 -1.59 -4.82
C ARG A 246 -12.91 -2.03 -4.65
N ALA A 247 -12.56 -2.60 -3.51
CA ALA A 247 -11.22 -3.12 -3.29
C ALA A 247 -10.86 -4.23 -4.29
N ILE A 248 -11.77 -5.19 -4.53
CA ILE A 248 -11.58 -6.27 -5.49
C ILE A 248 -11.42 -5.71 -6.91
N ALA A 249 -12.28 -4.77 -7.30
CA ALA A 249 -12.27 -4.18 -8.64
C ALA A 249 -10.97 -3.44 -8.97
N ASN A 250 -10.28 -2.88 -7.95
CA ASN A 250 -9.06 -2.09 -8.17
C ASN A 250 -7.76 -2.83 -7.81
N TYR A 251 -7.79 -3.71 -6.80
CA TYR A 251 -6.57 -4.22 -6.17
C TYR A 251 -6.49 -5.75 -6.13
N SER A 252 -7.43 -6.47 -6.73
CA SER A 252 -7.30 -7.93 -6.80
C SER A 252 -6.19 -8.36 -7.74
N LEU A 253 -5.58 -9.52 -7.47
CA LEU A 253 -4.64 -10.16 -8.39
C LEU A 253 -5.23 -10.29 -9.80
N GLY A 254 -6.53 -10.65 -9.89
CA GLY A 254 -7.26 -10.76 -11.15
C GLY A 254 -7.30 -9.46 -11.95
N ARG A 255 -7.38 -8.30 -11.27
CA ARG A 255 -7.37 -6.98 -11.91
C ARG A 255 -5.95 -6.53 -12.27
N VAL A 256 -5.03 -6.59 -11.32
CA VAL A 256 -3.69 -5.98 -11.45
C VAL A 256 -2.81 -6.74 -12.46
N ARG A 257 -3.00 -8.06 -12.61
CA ARG A 257 -2.26 -8.83 -13.62
C ARG A 257 -2.41 -8.27 -15.03
N TRP A 258 -3.60 -7.79 -15.40
CA TRP A 258 -3.86 -7.21 -16.72
C TRP A 258 -3.22 -5.84 -16.91
N MET A 259 -3.05 -5.08 -15.83
CA MET A 259 -2.30 -3.82 -15.88
C MET A 259 -0.81 -4.06 -16.17
N TYR A 260 -0.21 -5.05 -15.51
CA TYR A 260 1.17 -5.45 -15.79
C TYR A 260 1.30 -6.04 -17.20
N GLN A 261 0.35 -6.88 -17.64
CA GLN A 261 0.35 -7.44 -18.98
C GLN A 261 0.37 -6.32 -20.03
N GLU A 262 -0.55 -5.37 -19.94
CA GLU A 262 -0.63 -4.22 -20.84
C GLU A 262 0.65 -3.36 -20.83
N TYR A 263 1.21 -3.11 -19.64
CA TYR A 263 2.46 -2.36 -19.53
C TYR A 263 3.63 -3.07 -20.22
N PHE A 264 3.79 -4.38 -20.02
CA PHE A 264 4.83 -5.14 -20.68
C PHE A 264 4.62 -5.25 -22.20
N GLU A 265 3.40 -5.33 -22.68
CA GLU A 265 3.07 -5.27 -24.12
C GLU A 265 3.47 -3.92 -24.72
N MET A 266 3.16 -2.80 -24.05
CA MET A 266 3.61 -1.47 -24.47
C MET A 266 5.14 -1.38 -24.54
N LEU A 267 5.85 -1.91 -23.54
CA LEU A 267 7.31 -1.92 -23.55
C LEU A 267 7.88 -2.86 -24.62
N HIS A 268 7.21 -3.96 -24.93
CA HIS A 268 7.61 -4.85 -26.01
C HIS A 268 7.51 -4.16 -27.37
N ASP A 269 6.45 -3.41 -27.63
CA ASP A 269 6.31 -2.62 -28.87
C ASP A 269 7.43 -1.58 -28.96
N LEU A 270 7.71 -0.87 -27.87
CA LEU A 270 8.83 0.08 -27.79
C LEU A 270 10.18 -0.60 -28.09
N TRP A 271 10.41 -1.78 -27.52
CA TRP A 271 11.64 -2.55 -27.72
C TRP A 271 11.84 -2.96 -29.19
N GLY A 272 10.75 -3.36 -29.87
CA GLY A 272 10.77 -3.77 -31.26
C GLY A 272 10.89 -2.63 -32.25
N GLN A 273 10.22 -1.50 -31.98
CA GLN A 273 10.03 -0.39 -32.94
C GLN A 273 10.63 0.95 -32.48
N GLY A 274 11.12 1.05 -31.24
CA GLY A 274 11.65 2.29 -30.66
C GLY A 274 10.59 3.19 -30.01
N TRP A 275 9.32 3.01 -30.34
CA TRP A 275 8.16 3.70 -29.75
C TRP A 275 7.01 2.73 -29.62
N TYR A 276 6.15 2.92 -28.61
CA TYR A 276 4.88 2.23 -28.57
C TYR A 276 3.75 3.14 -29.05
N GLU A 277 2.77 2.53 -29.69
CA GLU A 277 1.57 3.22 -30.15
C GLU A 277 0.44 3.06 -29.15
N LEU A 278 -0.52 3.99 -29.19
CA LEU A 278 -1.75 3.86 -28.44
C LEU A 278 -2.66 2.83 -29.12
N HIS A 279 -3.19 1.93 -28.34
CA HIS A 279 -4.16 0.94 -28.78
C HIS A 279 -5.47 1.16 -28.01
N ASP A 280 -6.59 1.24 -28.71
CA ASP A 280 -7.89 1.55 -28.10
C ASP A 280 -8.36 0.50 -27.08
N ASP A 281 -7.87 -0.73 -27.19
CA ASP A 281 -8.15 -1.84 -26.29
C ASP A 281 -7.24 -1.86 -25.04
N ARG A 282 -6.19 -1.05 -24.99
CA ARG A 282 -5.27 -0.94 -23.86
C ARG A 282 -5.78 0.04 -22.80
N THR A 283 -6.75 -0.39 -22.02
CA THR A 283 -7.43 0.44 -21.01
C THR A 283 -7.12 0.06 -19.57
N ASN A 284 -6.34 -1.00 -19.35
CA ASN A 284 -6.11 -1.55 -18.00
C ASN A 284 -5.27 -0.65 -17.10
N LEU A 285 -4.36 0.17 -17.67
CA LEU A 285 -3.57 1.12 -16.90
C LEU A 285 -4.40 2.29 -16.33
N ASN A 286 -5.64 2.42 -16.76
CA ASN A 286 -6.60 3.35 -16.20
C ASN A 286 -7.24 2.75 -14.93
N TRP A 287 -6.45 2.48 -13.92
CA TRP A 287 -6.81 1.61 -12.80
C TRP A 287 -7.65 2.28 -11.71
N LEU A 288 -7.57 3.58 -11.55
CA LEU A 288 -8.47 4.24 -10.64
C LEU A 288 -9.88 4.15 -11.20
N CYS A 289 -10.74 3.36 -10.56
CA CYS A 289 -12.17 3.43 -10.82
C CYS A 289 -12.61 4.86 -10.60
N ARG A 290 -12.88 5.51 -11.69
CA ARG A 290 -13.31 6.89 -11.66
C ARG A 290 -14.76 6.92 -11.26
N TYR A 291 -15.02 7.73 -10.33
CA TYR A 291 -16.20 8.00 -9.56
C TYR A 291 -17.42 8.26 -10.43
#